data_677266520ed7ef0efe18eba1c8d25009
#
_entry.id   677266520ed7ef0efe18eba1c8d25009
#
_cell.length_a   1.000
_cell.length_b   1.000
_cell.length_c   1.000
_cell.angle_alpha   90.00
_cell.angle_beta   90.00
_cell.angle_gamma   90.00
#
_symmetry.space_group_name_H-M   'P 1'
#
loop_
_entity.id
_entity.type
_entity.pdbx_description
1 polymer ?
#
loop_
_entity_poly.entity_id
_entity_poly.type
_entity_poly.pdbx_seq_one_letter_code
_entity_poly.pdbx_strand_id
1 'polypeptide(L)'
;YAGNITIDSIGSGAGFQRFCEAGETDVANASRPIKESEIESCAAIGRTPVEFRVGTDALAIVVNPANDWVGEEGLTLEELAKIFSAEVTTWSEVNPAWPAEPIKRFSPGTDSGTFDYFIEAVMDPAFPEKGEEELLGAGNLQLSEDDNVLVQGVEGDKNAIGYFGFAYFEENADKIRDLAVNGIAPNAATVNAGEYPLARPLFMYSDATVMASKPQVADFINFILSNVNEEIVSVGYFPASESDLDLAKTNWLSATGQ
;
A
#
# COMPACT_ATOMS: atom_id res chain seq x y z
N TYR A 1 -20.09 -20.88 3.03
CA TYR A 1 -20.86 -19.87 2.30
C TYR A 1 -21.22 -20.38 0.91
N ALA A 2 -22.49 -20.33 0.53
CA ALA A 2 -22.96 -20.93 -0.74
C ALA A 2 -22.97 -19.94 -1.92
N GLY A 3 -22.42 -18.74 -1.76
CA GLY A 3 -22.33 -17.70 -2.79
C GLY A 3 -20.99 -17.74 -3.54
N ASN A 4 -21.01 -17.36 -4.81
CA ASN A 4 -19.78 -17.12 -5.56
C ASN A 4 -19.31 -15.68 -5.29
N ILE A 5 -18.05 -15.52 -4.89
CA ILE A 5 -17.40 -14.22 -4.79
C ILE A 5 -16.49 -14.08 -6.01
N THR A 6 -16.70 -13.03 -6.79
CA THR A 6 -15.82 -12.68 -7.91
C THR A 6 -15.07 -11.40 -7.54
N ILE A 7 -13.76 -11.40 -7.72
CA ILE A 7 -12.90 -10.25 -7.43
C ILE A 7 -12.17 -9.88 -8.70
N ASP A 8 -12.25 -8.59 -9.08
CA ASP A 8 -11.49 -8.00 -10.17
C ASP A 8 -10.47 -7.02 -9.58
N SER A 9 -9.19 -7.23 -9.84
CA SER A 9 -8.12 -6.32 -9.42
C SER A 9 -7.92 -5.25 -10.50
N ILE A 10 -8.49 -4.06 -10.28
CA ILE A 10 -8.55 -2.98 -11.29
C ILE A 10 -8.18 -1.59 -10.72
N GLY A 11 -7.71 -1.55 -9.47
CA GLY A 11 -7.38 -0.32 -8.77
C GLY A 11 -8.60 0.44 -8.21
N SER A 12 -8.37 1.32 -7.22
CA SER A 12 -9.42 2.03 -6.48
C SER A 12 -10.32 2.88 -7.39
N GLY A 13 -9.73 3.59 -8.36
CA GLY A 13 -10.50 4.46 -9.27
C GLY A 13 -11.49 3.69 -10.13
N ALA A 14 -11.04 2.64 -10.82
CA ALA A 14 -11.90 1.79 -11.64
C ALA A 14 -12.91 1.00 -10.79
N GLY A 15 -12.52 0.60 -9.56
CA GLY A 15 -13.44 0.01 -8.58
C GLY A 15 -14.59 0.95 -8.25
N PHE A 16 -14.33 2.22 -7.95
CA PHE A 16 -15.37 3.22 -7.72
C PHE A 16 -16.20 3.54 -8.96
N GLN A 17 -15.62 3.56 -10.16
CA GLN A 17 -16.43 3.70 -11.38
C GLN A 17 -17.45 2.58 -11.52
N ARG A 18 -17.06 1.32 -11.33
CA ARG A 18 -18.00 0.21 -11.37
C ARG A 18 -19.02 0.25 -10.24
N PHE A 19 -18.65 0.71 -9.08
CA PHE A 19 -19.54 0.82 -7.92
C PHE A 19 -20.47 2.02 -8.02
N CYS A 20 -19.96 3.24 -8.35
CA CYS A 20 -20.67 4.51 -8.29
C CYS A 20 -21.29 4.96 -9.62
N GLU A 21 -20.81 4.46 -10.77
CA GLU A 21 -21.35 4.89 -12.09
C GLU A 21 -22.14 3.76 -12.76
N ALA A 22 -21.53 2.58 -12.87
CA ALA A 22 -22.17 1.43 -13.53
C ALA A 22 -23.13 0.65 -12.61
N GLY A 23 -22.92 0.71 -11.29
CA GLY A 23 -23.73 -0.08 -10.32
C GLY A 23 -23.53 -1.59 -10.42
N GLU A 24 -22.43 -2.04 -11.03
CA GLU A 24 -22.18 -3.45 -11.36
C GLU A 24 -21.62 -4.27 -10.20
N THR A 25 -20.94 -3.61 -9.23
CA THR A 25 -20.33 -4.28 -8.09
C THR A 25 -21.12 -4.03 -6.81
N ASP A 26 -21.10 -5.00 -5.90
CA ASP A 26 -21.74 -4.92 -4.59
C ASP A 26 -20.82 -4.29 -3.54
N VAL A 27 -19.52 -4.46 -3.73
CA VAL A 27 -18.45 -3.94 -2.86
C VAL A 27 -17.37 -3.34 -3.74
N ALA A 28 -16.81 -2.20 -3.32
CA ALA A 28 -15.58 -1.64 -3.87
C ALA A 28 -14.50 -1.65 -2.80
N ASN A 29 -13.35 -2.27 -3.10
CA ASN A 29 -12.16 -2.19 -2.27
C ASN A 29 -11.31 -1.00 -2.73
N ALA A 30 -10.73 -0.27 -1.78
CA ALA A 30 -9.92 0.89 -2.09
C ALA A 30 -8.74 1.03 -1.13
N SER A 31 -7.62 1.55 -1.62
CA SER A 31 -6.43 1.88 -0.85
C SER A 31 -6.33 3.38 -0.53
N ARG A 32 -7.44 4.08 -0.63
CA ARG A 32 -7.63 5.49 -0.27
C ARG A 32 -9.09 5.76 0.08
N PRO A 33 -9.39 6.85 0.79
CA PRO A 33 -10.77 7.30 0.97
C PRO A 33 -11.44 7.59 -0.38
N ILE A 34 -12.77 7.41 -0.42
CA ILE A 34 -13.61 7.80 -1.56
C ILE A 34 -13.53 9.33 -1.75
N LYS A 35 -13.44 9.78 -3.01
CA LYS A 35 -13.39 11.20 -3.35
C LYS A 35 -14.81 11.80 -3.40
N GLU A 36 -14.93 13.12 -3.19
CA GLU A 36 -16.21 13.83 -3.28
C GLU A 36 -16.90 13.60 -4.63
N SER A 37 -16.14 13.69 -5.74
CA SER A 37 -16.66 13.41 -7.08
C SER A 37 -17.19 11.98 -7.26
N GLU A 38 -16.61 11.00 -6.58
CA GLU A 38 -17.08 9.61 -6.59
C GLU A 38 -18.35 9.45 -5.75
N ILE A 39 -18.46 10.17 -4.62
CA ILE A 39 -19.68 10.25 -3.82
C ILE A 39 -20.84 10.85 -4.64
N GLU A 40 -20.57 11.93 -5.38
CA GLU A 40 -21.55 12.55 -6.28
C GLU A 40 -21.99 11.58 -7.39
N SER A 41 -21.06 10.82 -7.98
CA SER A 41 -21.37 9.79 -8.97
C SER A 41 -22.24 8.67 -8.38
N CYS A 42 -21.92 8.20 -7.16
CA CYS A 42 -22.74 7.23 -6.45
C CYS A 42 -24.17 7.74 -6.20
N ALA A 43 -24.30 9.00 -5.76
CA ALA A 43 -25.61 9.62 -5.50
C ALA A 43 -26.45 9.72 -6.78
N ALA A 44 -25.82 9.95 -7.95
CA ALA A 44 -26.52 10.03 -9.25
C ALA A 44 -27.23 8.71 -9.64
N ILE A 45 -26.74 7.57 -9.15
CA ILE A 45 -27.36 6.24 -9.34
C ILE A 45 -28.15 5.76 -8.11
N GLY A 46 -28.34 6.62 -7.11
CA GLY A 46 -29.12 6.34 -5.89
C GLY A 46 -28.36 5.51 -4.84
N ARG A 47 -27.04 5.47 -4.89
CA ARG A 47 -26.19 4.84 -3.87
C ARG A 47 -25.64 5.85 -2.87
N THR A 48 -25.55 5.45 -1.61
CA THR A 48 -24.86 6.18 -0.55
C THR A 48 -23.73 5.29 -0.03
N PRO A 49 -22.46 5.59 -0.36
CA PRO A 49 -21.33 4.77 0.07
C PRO A 49 -21.24 4.68 1.59
N VAL A 50 -21.17 3.47 2.10
CA VAL A 50 -20.89 3.14 3.51
C VAL A 50 -19.47 2.64 3.59
N GLU A 51 -18.64 3.32 4.36
CA GLU A 51 -17.22 3.07 4.51
C GLU A 51 -16.93 2.07 5.62
N PHE A 52 -16.03 1.13 5.35
CA PHE A 52 -15.51 0.15 6.30
C PHE A 52 -13.98 0.14 6.23
N ARG A 53 -13.30 0.73 7.21
CA ARG A 53 -11.86 0.63 7.35
C ARG A 53 -11.49 -0.79 7.76
N VAL A 54 -10.61 -1.44 6.99
CA VAL A 54 -10.25 -2.87 7.20
C VAL A 54 -8.77 -3.09 7.55
N GLY A 55 -7.92 -2.09 7.34
CA GLY A 55 -6.50 -2.21 7.66
C GLY A 55 -5.67 -1.08 7.08
N THR A 56 -4.36 -1.27 7.11
CA THR A 56 -3.38 -0.34 6.53
C THR A 56 -2.29 -1.14 5.82
N ASP A 57 -2.01 -0.79 4.57
CA ASP A 57 -0.84 -1.24 3.83
C ASP A 57 0.33 -0.28 4.09
N ALA A 58 1.54 -0.80 4.25
CA ALA A 58 2.73 0.01 4.38
C ALA A 58 3.91 -0.63 3.65
N LEU A 59 4.73 0.22 3.02
CA LEU A 59 5.95 -0.20 2.36
C LEU A 59 7.13 -0.11 3.33
N ALA A 60 7.96 -1.14 3.38
CA ALA A 60 9.28 -1.06 3.97
C ALA A 60 10.30 -0.68 2.89
N ILE A 61 11.09 0.36 3.16
CA ILE A 61 12.31 0.67 2.41
C ILE A 61 13.45 -0.01 3.15
N VAL A 62 14.19 -0.85 2.45
CA VAL A 62 15.18 -1.73 3.09
C VAL A 62 16.55 -1.63 2.42
N VAL A 63 17.58 -1.79 3.23
CA VAL A 63 18.98 -1.87 2.78
C VAL A 63 19.66 -3.07 3.41
N ASN A 64 20.83 -3.43 2.86
CA ASN A 64 21.71 -4.40 3.48
C ASN A 64 22.17 -3.90 4.87
N PRO A 65 22.25 -4.76 5.90
CA PRO A 65 22.72 -4.35 7.24
C PRO A 65 24.14 -3.75 7.26
N ALA A 66 24.99 -4.07 6.28
CA ALA A 66 26.33 -3.48 6.14
C ALA A 66 26.33 -2.09 5.45
N ASN A 67 25.16 -1.60 5.00
CA ASN A 67 25.02 -0.22 4.58
C ASN A 67 25.03 0.68 5.82
N ASP A 68 26.13 1.35 6.08
CA ASP A 68 26.37 2.17 7.26
C ASP A 68 26.36 3.69 6.98
N TRP A 69 26.14 4.08 5.71
CA TRP A 69 26.10 5.50 5.31
C TRP A 69 24.70 6.10 5.32
N VAL A 70 23.64 5.32 5.17
CA VAL A 70 22.28 5.79 5.42
C VAL A 70 22.00 5.67 6.92
N GLY A 71 21.93 6.81 7.61
CA GLY A 71 21.78 6.88 9.06
C GLY A 71 20.36 6.54 9.56
N GLU A 72 20.14 6.75 10.85
CA GLU A 72 18.85 6.48 11.52
C GLU A 72 17.70 7.40 11.04
N GLU A 73 18.03 8.60 10.57
CA GLU A 73 17.04 9.52 9.97
C GLU A 73 16.45 8.96 8.66
N GLY A 74 17.08 7.93 8.09
CA GLY A 74 16.65 7.26 6.88
C GLY A 74 16.80 8.13 5.64
N LEU A 75 15.76 8.11 4.78
CA LEU A 75 15.71 8.83 3.50
C LEU A 75 14.47 9.74 3.45
N THR A 76 14.62 10.88 2.80
CA THR A 76 13.44 11.65 2.37
C THR A 76 12.75 11.00 1.18
N LEU A 77 11.48 11.34 0.93
CA LEU A 77 10.77 10.89 -0.28
C LEU A 77 11.48 11.38 -1.55
N GLU A 78 12.08 12.58 -1.52
CA GLU A 78 12.85 13.12 -2.64
C GLU A 78 14.13 12.30 -2.90
N GLU A 79 14.88 11.93 -1.85
CA GLU A 79 16.04 11.06 -1.98
C GLU A 79 15.67 9.67 -2.49
N LEU A 80 14.53 9.10 -2.02
CA LEU A 80 14.01 7.84 -2.51
C LEU A 80 13.67 7.91 -4.01
N ALA A 81 12.93 8.92 -4.43
CA ALA A 81 12.61 9.12 -5.84
C ALA A 81 13.88 9.22 -6.69
N LYS A 82 14.86 9.99 -6.24
CA LYS A 82 16.15 10.13 -6.91
C LYS A 82 16.91 8.81 -6.97
N ILE A 83 16.96 8.04 -5.86
CA ILE A 83 17.60 6.74 -5.79
C ILE A 83 16.96 5.76 -6.80
N PHE A 84 15.65 5.77 -6.96
CA PHE A 84 14.94 4.87 -7.86
C PHE A 84 14.69 5.44 -9.27
N SER A 85 15.32 6.56 -9.63
CA SER A 85 15.24 7.15 -10.96
C SER A 85 16.43 6.78 -11.86
N ALA A 86 16.30 7.14 -13.15
CA ALA A 86 17.39 7.05 -14.12
C ALA A 86 18.45 8.15 -13.96
N GLU A 87 18.22 9.16 -13.10
CA GLU A 87 19.11 10.32 -12.97
C GLU A 87 20.43 10.02 -12.27
N VAL A 88 20.48 8.99 -11.40
CA VAL A 88 21.67 8.66 -10.60
C VAL A 88 22.06 7.19 -10.74
N THR A 89 23.35 6.93 -10.62
CA THR A 89 23.93 5.57 -10.70
C THR A 89 24.67 5.18 -9.43
N THR A 90 25.12 6.17 -8.64
CA THR A 90 25.91 5.95 -7.43
C THR A 90 25.26 6.63 -6.21
N TRP A 91 25.56 6.11 -5.01
CA TRP A 91 25.08 6.70 -3.76
C TRP A 91 25.56 8.13 -3.56
N SER A 92 26.80 8.47 -3.97
CA SER A 92 27.36 9.81 -3.85
C SER A 92 26.68 10.85 -4.76
N GLU A 93 25.98 10.45 -5.80
CA GLU A 93 25.17 11.36 -6.64
C GLU A 93 23.85 11.76 -5.95
N VAL A 94 23.40 10.96 -4.98
CA VAL A 94 22.26 11.31 -4.13
C VAL A 94 22.72 12.24 -3.01
N ASN A 95 23.75 11.80 -2.27
CA ASN A 95 24.35 12.59 -1.19
C ASN A 95 25.89 12.50 -1.28
N PRO A 96 26.59 13.63 -1.47
CA PRO A 96 28.05 13.64 -1.63
C PRO A 96 28.85 13.09 -0.44
N ALA A 97 28.22 12.92 0.74
CA ALA A 97 28.85 12.30 1.89
C ALA A 97 28.84 10.75 1.83
N TRP A 98 28.07 10.18 0.90
CA TRP A 98 27.94 8.73 0.75
C TRP A 98 28.96 8.16 -0.23
N PRO A 99 29.17 6.82 -0.25
CA PRO A 99 30.17 6.21 -1.12
C PRO A 99 29.90 6.44 -2.61
N ALA A 100 30.96 6.55 -3.42
CA ALA A 100 30.85 6.57 -4.88
C ALA A 100 30.70 5.15 -5.46
N GLU A 101 29.84 4.36 -4.83
CA GLU A 101 29.55 2.96 -5.21
C GLU A 101 28.23 2.89 -5.97
N PRO A 102 28.09 1.95 -6.93
CA PRO A 102 26.86 1.79 -7.69
C PRO A 102 25.68 1.41 -6.80
N ILE A 103 24.52 2.01 -7.01
CA ILE A 103 23.28 1.61 -6.36
C ILE A 103 22.78 0.31 -7.02
N LYS A 104 22.38 -0.68 -6.20
CA LYS A 104 21.67 -1.90 -6.62
C LYS A 104 20.23 -1.80 -6.17
N ARG A 105 19.28 -1.76 -7.09
CA ARG A 105 17.87 -1.51 -6.83
C ARG A 105 17.07 -2.78 -6.98
N PHE A 106 16.20 -3.05 -6.00
CA PHE A 106 15.28 -4.20 -5.99
C PHE A 106 13.86 -3.70 -5.81
N SER A 107 12.97 -4.07 -6.72
CA SER A 107 11.59 -3.62 -6.77
C SER A 107 10.66 -4.79 -7.06
N PRO A 108 9.44 -4.82 -6.51
CA PRO A 108 8.38 -5.68 -7.02
C PRO A 108 8.20 -5.51 -8.52
N GLY A 109 7.62 -6.51 -9.17
CA GLY A 109 7.31 -6.46 -10.59
C GLY A 109 6.13 -5.54 -10.91
N THR A 110 5.95 -5.24 -12.19
CA THR A 110 4.93 -4.28 -12.68
C THR A 110 3.48 -4.74 -12.48
N ASP A 111 3.24 -6.01 -12.17
CA ASP A 111 1.91 -6.54 -11.86
C ASP A 111 1.56 -6.41 -10.36
N SER A 112 2.50 -5.89 -9.54
CA SER A 112 2.37 -5.75 -8.11
C SER A 112 1.69 -4.44 -7.70
N GLY A 113 0.66 -4.51 -6.85
CA GLY A 113 0.06 -3.32 -6.23
C GLY A 113 1.03 -2.53 -5.33
N THR A 114 2.12 -3.14 -4.88
CA THR A 114 3.22 -2.50 -4.15
C THR A 114 4.07 -1.63 -5.09
N PHE A 115 4.32 -2.12 -6.32
CA PHE A 115 4.96 -1.34 -7.38
C PHE A 115 4.14 -0.09 -7.71
N ASP A 116 2.85 -0.27 -8.02
CA ASP A 116 1.93 0.84 -8.33
C ASP A 116 1.91 1.89 -7.20
N TYR A 117 1.87 1.41 -5.95
CA TYR A 117 1.86 2.32 -4.80
C TYR A 117 3.17 3.11 -4.67
N PHE A 118 4.30 2.49 -4.91
CA PHE A 118 5.59 3.19 -4.88
C PHE A 118 5.67 4.26 -5.99
N ILE A 119 5.15 3.96 -7.18
CA ILE A 119 5.01 4.97 -8.26
C ILE A 119 4.14 6.14 -7.77
N GLU A 120 2.94 5.87 -7.28
CA GLU A 120 1.99 6.91 -6.84
C GLU A 120 2.54 7.76 -5.69
N ALA A 121 3.18 7.15 -4.69
CA ALA A 121 3.58 7.83 -3.46
C ALA A 121 4.97 8.47 -3.53
N VAL A 122 5.88 7.94 -4.36
CA VAL A 122 7.29 8.36 -4.38
C VAL A 122 7.69 8.95 -5.73
N MET A 123 7.40 8.23 -6.83
CA MET A 123 7.92 8.61 -8.13
C MET A 123 7.12 9.73 -8.80
N ASP A 124 5.79 9.62 -8.85
CA ASP A 124 4.93 10.61 -9.52
C ASP A 124 5.00 12.02 -8.90
N PRO A 125 5.11 12.19 -7.57
CA PRO A 125 5.33 13.51 -6.98
C PRO A 125 6.65 14.18 -7.41
N ALA A 126 7.69 13.39 -7.67
CA ALA A 126 9.00 13.87 -8.12
C ALA A 126 9.08 14.01 -9.65
N PHE A 127 8.44 13.10 -10.38
CA PHE A 127 8.47 12.99 -11.85
C PHE A 127 7.04 12.90 -12.41
N PRO A 128 6.27 14.02 -12.44
CA PRO A 128 4.87 14.00 -12.89
C PRO A 128 4.71 13.38 -14.28
N GLU A 129 3.80 12.43 -14.40
CA GLU A 129 3.47 11.67 -15.62
C GLU A 129 4.62 10.77 -16.16
N LYS A 130 5.74 10.65 -15.41
CA LYS A 130 6.93 9.87 -15.81
C LYS A 130 7.47 8.98 -14.71
N GLY A 131 6.79 8.87 -13.57
CA GLY A 131 7.31 8.12 -12.41
C GLY A 131 7.68 6.69 -12.75
N GLU A 132 6.83 5.98 -13.47
CA GLU A 132 7.09 4.61 -13.92
C GLU A 132 8.25 4.55 -14.93
N GLU A 133 8.31 5.45 -15.92
CA GLU A 133 9.37 5.51 -16.91
C GLU A 133 10.74 5.73 -16.24
N GLU A 134 10.81 6.65 -15.26
CA GLU A 134 12.02 6.95 -14.51
C GLU A 134 12.49 5.75 -13.66
N LEU A 135 11.57 5.06 -12.98
CA LEU A 135 11.89 3.88 -12.20
C LEU A 135 12.39 2.74 -13.11
N LEU A 136 11.66 2.42 -14.17
CA LEU A 136 12.04 1.35 -15.09
C LEU A 136 13.31 1.67 -15.89
N GLY A 137 13.66 2.94 -16.07
CA GLY A 137 14.90 3.42 -16.67
C GLY A 137 16.12 3.38 -15.73
N ALA A 138 15.90 3.16 -14.43
CA ALA A 138 16.98 3.20 -13.44
C ALA A 138 18.02 2.09 -13.67
N GLY A 139 19.29 2.44 -13.60
CA GLY A 139 20.39 1.48 -13.75
C GLY A 139 20.45 0.46 -12.61
N ASN A 140 20.90 -0.76 -12.88
CA ASN A 140 21.01 -1.84 -11.90
C ASN A 140 19.69 -2.12 -11.15
N LEU A 141 18.55 -1.98 -11.82
CA LEU A 141 17.23 -2.34 -11.30
C LEU A 141 16.96 -3.82 -11.57
N GLN A 142 16.53 -4.54 -10.55
CA GLN A 142 16.02 -5.89 -10.64
C GLN A 142 14.56 -5.92 -10.17
N LEU A 143 13.68 -6.41 -11.03
CA LEU A 143 12.26 -6.61 -10.77
C LEU A 143 11.99 -8.07 -10.43
N SER A 144 11.11 -8.34 -9.47
CA SER A 144 10.62 -9.68 -9.17
C SER A 144 9.23 -9.64 -8.57
N GLU A 145 8.36 -10.58 -8.97
CA GLU A 145 7.07 -10.84 -8.32
C GLU A 145 7.24 -11.72 -7.05
N ASP A 146 8.43 -12.25 -6.81
CA ASP A 146 8.75 -13.01 -5.61
C ASP A 146 9.59 -12.16 -4.64
N ASP A 147 8.97 -11.71 -3.55
CA ASP A 147 9.61 -10.88 -2.53
C ASP A 147 10.83 -11.55 -1.89
N ASN A 148 10.88 -12.90 -1.84
CA ASN A 148 12.06 -13.60 -1.35
C ASN A 148 13.30 -13.35 -2.24
N VAL A 149 13.11 -13.18 -3.55
CA VAL A 149 14.18 -12.82 -4.48
C VAL A 149 14.68 -11.41 -4.18
N LEU A 150 13.77 -10.49 -3.86
CA LEU A 150 14.11 -9.11 -3.50
C LEU A 150 14.90 -9.06 -2.19
N VAL A 151 14.44 -9.79 -1.16
CA VAL A 151 15.13 -9.92 0.14
C VAL A 151 16.55 -10.46 -0.06
N GLN A 152 16.71 -11.58 -0.80
CA GLN A 152 18.03 -12.16 -1.09
C GLN A 152 18.94 -11.20 -1.85
N GLY A 153 18.37 -10.42 -2.78
CA GLY A 153 19.12 -9.41 -3.52
C GLY A 153 19.66 -8.31 -2.61
N VAL A 154 18.84 -7.81 -1.68
CA VAL A 154 19.25 -6.78 -0.72
C VAL A 154 20.26 -7.36 0.30
N GLU A 155 20.02 -8.58 0.82
CA GLU A 155 20.96 -9.26 1.73
C GLU A 155 22.33 -9.48 1.08
N GLY A 156 22.36 -9.77 -0.22
CA GLY A 156 23.57 -10.18 -0.93
C GLY A 156 24.54 -9.05 -1.32
N ASP A 157 24.14 -7.77 -1.25
CA ASP A 157 24.98 -6.65 -1.67
C ASP A 157 24.84 -5.44 -0.72
N LYS A 158 25.95 -4.98 -0.13
CA LYS A 158 25.95 -3.84 0.78
C LYS A 158 25.48 -2.52 0.14
N ASN A 159 25.53 -2.42 -1.19
CA ASN A 159 25.11 -1.27 -1.96
C ASN A 159 23.63 -1.39 -2.42
N ALA A 160 22.95 -2.43 -1.95
CA ALA A 160 21.56 -2.68 -2.31
C ALA A 160 20.58 -1.83 -1.51
N ILE A 161 19.50 -1.46 -2.18
CA ILE A 161 18.28 -0.91 -1.61
C ILE A 161 17.09 -1.56 -2.31
N GLY A 162 16.02 -1.81 -1.56
CA GLY A 162 14.78 -2.36 -2.09
C GLY A 162 13.57 -1.84 -1.36
N TYR A 163 12.39 -2.19 -1.88
CA TYR A 163 11.14 -1.94 -1.20
C TYR A 163 10.15 -3.09 -1.46
N PHE A 164 9.29 -3.36 -0.49
CA PHE A 164 8.21 -4.34 -0.56
C PHE A 164 7.24 -4.14 0.62
N GLY A 165 6.20 -4.96 0.72
CA GLY A 165 5.26 -4.90 1.84
C GLY A 165 5.95 -5.12 3.19
N PHE A 166 5.53 -4.37 4.22
CA PHE A 166 6.20 -4.33 5.52
C PHE A 166 6.28 -5.70 6.21
N ALA A 167 5.29 -6.57 6.02
CA ALA A 167 5.31 -7.91 6.62
C ALA A 167 6.48 -8.77 6.13
N TYR A 168 6.85 -8.67 4.87
CA TYR A 168 8.05 -9.37 4.37
C TYR A 168 9.32 -8.87 5.02
N PHE A 169 9.38 -7.57 5.35
CA PHE A 169 10.47 -7.04 6.15
C PHE A 169 10.46 -7.67 7.55
N GLU A 170 9.33 -7.70 8.27
CA GLU A 170 9.25 -8.28 9.62
C GLU A 170 9.71 -9.73 9.66
N GLU A 171 9.36 -10.55 8.68
CA GLU A 171 9.78 -11.95 8.55
C GLU A 171 11.28 -12.10 8.26
N ASN A 172 11.96 -11.05 7.78
CA ASN A 172 13.36 -11.06 7.37
C ASN A 172 14.21 -9.98 8.06
N ALA A 173 13.74 -9.43 9.18
CA ALA A 173 14.42 -8.36 9.92
C ALA A 173 15.80 -8.76 10.49
N ASP A 174 16.11 -10.04 10.49
CA ASP A 174 17.44 -10.58 10.83
C ASP A 174 18.44 -10.51 9.66
N LYS A 175 17.98 -10.32 8.41
CA LYS A 175 18.80 -10.33 7.18
C LYS A 175 18.96 -8.95 6.55
N ILE A 176 17.96 -8.11 6.70
CA ILE A 176 17.88 -6.78 6.07
C ILE A 176 17.48 -5.72 7.11
N ARG A 177 17.79 -4.47 6.83
CA ARG A 177 17.49 -3.33 7.70
C ARG A 177 16.50 -2.39 7.03
N ASP A 178 15.42 -2.05 7.73
CA ASP A 178 14.50 -1.01 7.31
C ASP A 178 15.08 0.40 7.49
N LEU A 179 14.52 1.33 6.75
CA LEU A 179 14.86 2.74 6.83
C LEU A 179 13.65 3.57 7.25
N ALA A 180 13.89 4.56 8.09
CA ALA A 180 12.93 5.63 8.28
C ALA A 180 12.71 6.40 6.96
N VAL A 181 11.52 6.93 6.76
CA VAL A 181 11.18 7.82 5.65
C VAL A 181 10.74 9.17 6.24
N ASN A 182 11.38 10.24 5.81
CA ASN A 182 11.22 11.57 6.41
C ASN A 182 11.43 11.57 7.94
N GLY A 183 12.37 10.78 8.45
CA GLY A 183 12.65 10.64 9.87
C GLY A 183 11.66 9.79 10.66
N ILE A 184 10.69 9.15 10.00
CA ILE A 184 9.65 8.33 10.65
C ILE A 184 9.88 6.86 10.31
N ALA A 185 10.13 6.04 11.33
CA ALA A 185 10.31 4.60 11.16
C ALA A 185 8.95 3.88 10.93
N PRO A 186 8.90 2.87 10.05
CA PRO A 186 7.70 2.05 9.86
C PRO A 186 7.50 1.13 11.07
N ASN A 187 6.38 1.31 11.75
CA ASN A 187 5.92 0.41 12.82
C ASN A 187 4.41 0.59 13.04
N ALA A 188 3.79 -0.32 13.76
CA ALA A 188 2.34 -0.31 13.98
C ALA A 188 1.82 1.03 14.55
N ALA A 189 2.59 1.71 15.41
CA ALA A 189 2.17 2.97 16.01
C ALA A 189 2.16 4.10 14.97
N THR A 190 3.27 4.29 14.22
CA THR A 190 3.40 5.35 13.20
C THR A 190 2.51 5.11 11.98
N VAL A 191 2.31 3.84 11.61
CA VAL A 191 1.44 3.43 10.50
C VAL A 191 -0.04 3.68 10.86
N ASN A 192 -0.48 3.25 12.03
CA ASN A 192 -1.88 3.44 12.47
C ASN A 192 -2.20 4.91 12.81
N ALA A 193 -1.21 5.69 13.26
CA ALA A 193 -1.36 7.12 13.45
C ALA A 193 -1.41 7.91 12.12
N GLY A 194 -1.09 7.27 10.98
CA GLY A 194 -0.98 7.94 9.68
C GLY A 194 0.22 8.86 9.57
N GLU A 195 1.25 8.65 10.40
CA GLU A 195 2.47 9.45 10.43
C GLU A 195 3.51 8.95 9.43
N TYR A 196 3.57 7.62 9.22
CA TYR A 196 4.51 7.02 8.28
C TYR A 196 4.12 7.35 6.83
N PRO A 197 5.01 8.00 6.04
CA PRO A 197 4.65 8.53 4.73
C PRO A 197 4.27 7.48 3.68
N LEU A 198 4.79 6.27 3.81
CA LEU A 198 4.53 5.17 2.88
C LEU A 198 3.53 4.16 3.48
N ALA A 199 2.49 4.68 4.12
CA ALA A 199 1.34 3.91 4.60
C ALA A 199 0.06 4.42 3.95
N ARG A 200 -0.82 3.49 3.54
CA ARG A 200 -2.12 3.81 2.95
C ARG A 200 -3.24 3.01 3.61
N PRO A 201 -4.38 3.66 3.89
CA PRO A 201 -5.53 2.99 4.47
C PRO A 201 -6.19 2.03 3.48
N LEU A 202 -6.68 0.91 3.99
CA LEU A 202 -7.45 -0.06 3.21
C LEU A 202 -8.92 0.00 3.63
N PHE A 203 -9.79 0.11 2.63
CA PHE A 203 -11.23 0.24 2.81
C PHE A 203 -12.01 -0.76 1.98
N MET A 204 -13.19 -1.09 2.47
CA MET A 204 -14.31 -1.63 1.71
C MET A 204 -15.43 -0.61 1.70
N TYR A 205 -16.14 -0.47 0.59
CA TYR A 205 -17.34 0.36 0.45
C TYR A 205 -18.49 -0.48 -0.06
N SER A 206 -19.67 -0.29 0.51
CA SER A 206 -20.93 -0.84 0.02
C SER A 206 -22.04 0.19 0.18
N ASP A 207 -23.29 -0.21 0.01
CA ASP A 207 -24.48 0.66 0.14
C ASP A 207 -25.58 -0.07 0.92
N ALA A 208 -26.33 0.67 1.75
CA ALA A 208 -27.38 0.10 2.58
C ALA A 208 -28.47 -0.64 1.76
N THR A 209 -28.81 -0.12 0.56
CA THR A 209 -29.82 -0.74 -0.31
C THR A 209 -29.29 -2.02 -0.96
N VAL A 210 -27.98 -2.07 -1.29
CA VAL A 210 -27.31 -3.29 -1.76
C VAL A 210 -27.34 -4.35 -0.67
N MET A 211 -26.94 -4.01 0.56
CA MET A 211 -26.94 -4.93 1.71
C MET A 211 -28.36 -5.42 2.07
N ALA A 212 -29.37 -4.54 1.98
CA ALA A 212 -30.76 -4.92 2.24
C ALA A 212 -31.34 -5.84 1.15
N SER A 213 -31.01 -5.61 -0.13
CA SER A 213 -31.51 -6.43 -1.25
C SER A 213 -30.73 -7.73 -1.43
N LYS A 214 -29.50 -7.77 -0.96
CA LYS A 214 -28.56 -8.91 -1.03
C LYS A 214 -28.01 -9.21 0.37
N PRO A 215 -28.75 -9.89 1.26
CA PRO A 215 -28.32 -10.18 2.63
C PRO A 215 -26.94 -10.86 2.72
N GLN A 216 -26.58 -11.65 1.70
CA GLN A 216 -25.26 -12.29 1.60
C GLN A 216 -24.10 -11.27 1.53
N VAL A 217 -24.33 -10.05 1.02
CA VAL A 217 -23.33 -8.98 1.01
C VAL A 217 -23.15 -8.42 2.43
N ALA A 218 -24.27 -8.19 3.15
CA ALA A 218 -24.22 -7.76 4.55
C ALA A 218 -23.49 -8.80 5.42
N ASP A 219 -23.80 -10.09 5.25
CA ASP A 219 -23.16 -11.19 5.99
C ASP A 219 -21.68 -11.30 5.66
N PHE A 220 -21.29 -11.11 4.39
CA PHE A 220 -19.89 -11.12 3.96
C PHE A 220 -19.10 -9.98 4.62
N ILE A 221 -19.63 -8.75 4.59
CA ILE A 221 -18.98 -7.61 5.23
C ILE A 221 -18.86 -7.83 6.73
N ASN A 222 -19.91 -8.31 7.41
CA ASN A 222 -19.85 -8.62 8.83
C ASN A 222 -18.82 -9.70 9.14
N PHE A 223 -18.71 -10.74 8.30
CA PHE A 223 -17.69 -11.76 8.45
C PHE A 223 -16.27 -11.15 8.36
N ILE A 224 -16.00 -10.29 7.37
CA ILE A 224 -14.72 -9.58 7.25
C ILE A 224 -14.45 -8.74 8.51
N LEU A 225 -15.38 -7.86 8.92
CA LEU A 225 -15.20 -6.99 10.08
C LEU A 225 -15.03 -7.75 11.40
N SER A 226 -15.49 -9.00 11.47
CA SER A 226 -15.35 -9.84 12.66
C SER A 226 -14.01 -10.57 12.73
N ASN A 227 -13.33 -10.76 11.60
CA ASN A 227 -12.14 -11.62 11.52
C ASN A 227 -10.90 -10.89 10.97
N VAL A 228 -11.06 -9.73 10.34
CA VAL A 228 -10.00 -9.10 9.56
C VAL A 228 -8.74 -8.82 10.38
N ASN A 229 -8.85 -8.37 11.63
CA ASN A 229 -7.67 -8.04 12.45
C ASN A 229 -6.85 -9.28 12.85
N GLU A 230 -7.42 -10.48 12.84
CA GLU A 230 -6.71 -11.72 13.09
C GLU A 230 -6.01 -12.24 11.82
N GLU A 231 -6.66 -12.06 10.66
CA GLU A 231 -6.18 -12.60 9.38
C GLU A 231 -5.24 -11.67 8.64
N ILE A 232 -5.41 -10.34 8.79
CA ILE A 232 -4.76 -9.33 7.97
C ILE A 232 -3.23 -9.31 8.11
N VAL A 233 -2.73 -9.65 9.31
CA VAL A 233 -1.29 -9.75 9.58
C VAL A 233 -0.66 -10.87 8.75
N SER A 234 -1.37 -12.01 8.59
CA SER A 234 -0.88 -13.16 7.82
C SER A 234 -0.75 -12.88 6.31
N VAL A 235 -1.44 -11.83 5.82
CA VAL A 235 -1.36 -11.38 4.42
C VAL A 235 -0.53 -10.11 4.24
N GLY A 236 0.14 -9.66 5.29
CA GLY A 236 1.17 -8.65 5.18
C GLY A 236 0.75 -7.21 5.43
N TYR A 237 -0.42 -6.98 6.02
CA TYR A 237 -0.92 -5.65 6.32
C TYR A 237 -1.05 -5.41 7.82
N PHE A 238 -1.12 -4.15 8.21
CA PHE A 238 -1.41 -3.76 9.58
C PHE A 238 -2.91 -3.83 9.87
N PRO A 239 -3.31 -4.35 11.05
CA PRO A 239 -4.69 -4.27 11.51
C PRO A 239 -5.17 -2.82 11.58
N ALA A 240 -6.43 -2.58 11.26
CA ALA A 240 -7.05 -1.30 11.59
C ALA A 240 -7.01 -1.06 13.11
N SER A 241 -6.94 0.20 13.53
CA SER A 241 -7.05 0.54 14.95
C SER A 241 -8.38 0.03 15.53
N GLU A 242 -8.43 -0.21 16.84
CA GLU A 242 -9.69 -0.62 17.49
C GLU A 242 -10.81 0.41 17.22
N SER A 243 -10.49 1.71 17.26
CA SER A 243 -11.46 2.77 16.98
C SER A 243 -11.97 2.76 15.54
N ASP A 244 -11.10 2.48 14.56
CA ASP A 244 -11.51 2.41 13.15
C ASP A 244 -12.38 1.18 12.88
N LEU A 245 -12.02 0.04 13.49
CA LEU A 245 -12.80 -1.18 13.34
C LEU A 245 -14.15 -1.07 14.04
N ASP A 246 -14.23 -0.43 15.21
CA ASP A 246 -15.48 -0.16 15.92
C ASP A 246 -16.38 0.80 15.13
N LEU A 247 -15.79 1.82 14.49
CA LEU A 247 -16.52 2.70 13.58
C LEU A 247 -17.06 1.92 12.36
N ALA A 248 -16.25 1.07 11.75
CA ALA A 248 -16.68 0.24 10.62
C ALA A 248 -17.85 -0.69 11.01
N LYS A 249 -17.80 -1.32 12.19
CA LYS A 249 -18.89 -2.14 12.74
C LYS A 249 -20.13 -1.31 13.01
N THR A 250 -19.99 -0.10 13.56
CA THR A 250 -21.10 0.85 13.79
C THR A 250 -21.75 1.26 12.46
N ASN A 251 -20.95 1.54 11.44
CA ASN A 251 -21.44 1.84 10.10
C ASN A 251 -22.25 0.66 9.52
N TRP A 252 -21.76 -0.56 9.70
CA TRP A 252 -22.46 -1.76 9.25
C TRP A 252 -23.81 -1.94 9.97
N LEU A 253 -23.86 -1.82 11.32
CA LEU A 253 -25.09 -1.91 12.11
C LEU A 253 -26.10 -0.85 11.65
N SER A 254 -25.65 0.40 11.48
CA SER A 254 -26.50 1.49 11.02
C SER A 254 -27.08 1.25 9.62
N ALA A 255 -26.25 0.75 8.71
CA ALA A 255 -26.64 0.52 7.32
C ALA A 255 -27.57 -0.71 7.16
N THR A 256 -27.51 -1.69 8.07
CA THR A 256 -28.34 -2.89 8.06
C THR A 256 -29.58 -2.79 8.95
N GLY A 257 -29.69 -1.74 9.78
CA GLY A 257 -30.81 -1.53 10.70
C GLY A 257 -30.80 -2.49 11.89
N GLN A 258 -29.62 -2.94 12.30
CA GLN A 258 -29.43 -3.87 13.43
C GLN A 258 -28.97 -3.14 14.69
#